data_7b43fa4967ad5f4ed6fb36c03f2fd545
#
_entry.id   7b43fa4967ad5f4ed6fb36c03f2fd545
#
_cell.length_a   1.000
_cell.length_b   1.000
_cell.length_c   1.000
_cell.angle_alpha   90.00
_cell.angle_beta   90.00
_cell.angle_gamma   90.00
#
_symmetry.space_group_name_H-M   'P 1'
#
loop_
_entity.id
_entity.type
_entity.pdbx_description
1 polymer ?
#
loop_
_entity_poly.entity_id
_entity_poly.type
_entity_poly.pdbx_seq_one_letter_code
_entity_poly.pdbx_strand_id
1 'polypeptide(L)'
;MNASEADVNGVTESTMRLVSRQVWVVTSGSTMGRGGLLATWVNQASIDSENPLMLIGIAPNHHTSEIIDHSGRFALHLLCKTQIATAFNFANGSGRDRDKFASILLMDGHGEHPILRECHSWLKCDVTSRLLTGDRNYYWGQVTDAGQNSSESPLLDSEFISGCDPTQLKVLRADRFADVELQRPLNEAFQADLPDWLRP
;
A
#
# COMPACT_ATOMS: atom_id res chain seq x y z
N MET A 1 -6.92 -42.25 15.32
CA MET A 1 -7.62 -40.98 15.04
C MET A 1 -6.65 -40.12 14.29
N ASN A 2 -6.82 -40.04 12.97
CA ASN A 2 -6.02 -39.12 12.15
C ASN A 2 -6.39 -37.69 12.59
N ALA A 3 -5.38 -36.95 13.02
CA ALA A 3 -5.53 -35.50 13.15
C ALA A 3 -5.98 -34.98 11.79
N SER A 4 -7.17 -34.37 11.72
CA SER A 4 -7.65 -33.70 10.51
C SER A 4 -6.53 -32.76 10.06
N GLU A 5 -6.21 -32.76 8.76
CA GLU A 5 -5.38 -31.73 8.17
C GLU A 5 -5.92 -30.40 8.69
N ALA A 6 -5.09 -29.69 9.47
CA ALA A 6 -5.49 -28.41 10.01
C ALA A 6 -5.86 -27.53 8.81
N ASP A 7 -7.02 -26.85 8.86
CA ASP A 7 -7.39 -25.86 7.86
C ASP A 7 -6.38 -24.71 7.90
N VAL A 8 -5.25 -24.90 7.22
CA VAL A 8 -4.12 -23.96 7.17
C VAL A 8 -4.61 -22.58 6.73
N ASN A 9 -5.51 -22.54 5.74
CA ASN A 9 -6.02 -21.29 5.20
C ASN A 9 -6.89 -20.53 6.23
N GLY A 10 -7.80 -21.23 6.89
CA GLY A 10 -8.67 -20.63 7.93
C GLY A 10 -7.86 -20.17 9.14
N VAL A 11 -6.88 -20.95 9.60
CA VAL A 11 -5.99 -20.54 10.70
C VAL A 11 -5.14 -19.36 10.32
N THR A 12 -4.57 -19.35 9.11
CA THR A 12 -3.77 -18.21 8.62
C THR A 12 -4.62 -16.94 8.54
N GLU A 13 -5.81 -17.01 7.94
CA GLU A 13 -6.69 -15.85 7.83
C GLU A 13 -7.10 -15.33 9.21
N SER A 14 -7.50 -16.21 10.14
CA SER A 14 -7.89 -15.81 11.50
C SER A 14 -6.73 -15.17 12.26
N THR A 15 -5.51 -15.71 12.11
CA THR A 15 -4.29 -15.13 12.71
C THR A 15 -4.00 -13.75 12.14
N MET A 16 -4.06 -13.58 10.83
CA MET A 16 -3.79 -12.28 10.19
C MET A 16 -4.83 -11.21 10.51
N ARG A 17 -6.05 -11.60 10.88
CA ARG A 17 -7.08 -10.66 11.40
C ARG A 17 -6.75 -10.10 12.79
N LEU A 18 -5.90 -10.76 13.56
CA LEU A 18 -5.45 -10.27 14.87
C LEU A 18 -4.33 -9.22 14.76
N VAL A 19 -3.67 -9.15 13.61
CA VAL A 19 -2.59 -8.20 13.37
C VAL A 19 -3.18 -6.89 12.86
N SER A 20 -3.21 -5.88 13.72
CA SER A 20 -3.64 -4.53 13.34
C SER A 20 -2.44 -3.72 12.83
N ARG A 21 -2.57 -3.12 11.64
CA ARG A 21 -1.52 -2.35 10.97
C ARG A 21 -1.94 -0.90 10.80
N GLN A 22 -0.96 -0.01 10.78
CA GLN A 22 -1.19 1.37 10.41
C GLN A 22 -1.65 1.45 8.95
N VAL A 23 -2.54 2.41 8.71
CA VAL A 23 -3.06 2.72 7.38
C VAL A 23 -2.26 3.83 6.75
N TRP A 24 -1.72 3.56 5.57
CA TRP A 24 -0.93 4.48 4.79
C TRP A 24 -1.60 4.78 3.45
N VAL A 25 -1.34 5.97 2.92
CA VAL A 25 -1.54 6.26 1.49
C VAL A 25 -0.18 6.28 0.83
N VAL A 26 0.00 5.46 -0.21
CA VAL A 26 1.17 5.50 -1.08
C VAL A 26 0.82 6.32 -2.30
N THR A 27 1.63 7.32 -2.62
CA THR A 27 1.47 8.14 -3.82
C THR A 27 2.72 8.11 -4.67
N SER A 28 2.56 8.35 -5.95
CA SER A 28 3.66 8.61 -6.89
C SER A 28 3.18 9.53 -8.00
N GLY A 29 4.12 10.25 -8.62
CA GLY A 29 3.85 11.14 -9.74
C GLY A 29 4.98 11.09 -10.76
N SER A 30 4.61 11.27 -12.02
CA SER A 30 5.52 11.32 -13.16
C SER A 30 4.86 12.07 -14.32
N THR A 31 5.55 12.18 -15.46
CA THR A 31 4.97 12.70 -16.71
C THR A 31 3.78 11.88 -17.22
N MET A 32 3.61 10.64 -16.76
CA MET A 32 2.42 9.79 -17.05
C MET A 32 1.21 10.15 -16.19
N GLY A 33 1.34 11.06 -15.24
CA GLY A 33 0.30 11.44 -14.29
C GLY A 33 0.64 11.08 -12.85
N ARG A 34 -0.39 10.95 -12.02
CA ARG A 34 -0.26 10.67 -10.59
C ARG A 34 -1.09 9.47 -10.18
N GLY A 35 -0.52 8.67 -9.27
CA GLY A 35 -1.16 7.50 -8.68
C GLY A 35 -1.23 7.61 -7.17
N GLY A 36 -2.25 6.99 -6.58
CA GLY A 36 -2.41 6.90 -5.13
C GLY A 36 -3.27 5.69 -4.75
N LEU A 37 -2.88 4.99 -3.70
CA LEU A 37 -3.61 3.86 -3.15
C LEU A 37 -3.48 3.77 -1.63
N LEU A 38 -4.45 3.11 -1.00
CA LEU A 38 -4.36 2.73 0.41
C LEU A 38 -3.47 1.49 0.55
N ALA A 39 -2.57 1.48 1.54
CA ALA A 39 -1.67 0.37 1.82
C ALA A 39 -1.55 0.09 3.31
N THR A 40 -1.41 -1.18 3.64
CA THR A 40 -1.04 -1.66 4.99
C THR A 40 0.26 -2.48 4.97
N TRP A 41 0.77 -2.78 3.78
CA TRP A 41 2.06 -3.46 3.61
C TRP A 41 3.17 -2.41 3.43
N VAL A 42 3.40 -1.67 4.51
CA VAL A 42 4.42 -0.63 4.63
C VAL A 42 5.22 -0.94 5.89
N ASN A 43 6.52 -1.14 5.73
CA ASN A 43 7.40 -1.54 6.82
C ASN A 43 8.71 -0.76 6.78
N GLN A 44 9.32 -0.56 7.94
CA GLN A 44 10.71 -0.15 8.03
C GLN A 44 11.60 -1.30 7.55
N ALA A 45 12.58 -1.00 6.68
CA ALA A 45 13.49 -1.99 6.09
C ALA A 45 14.95 -1.81 6.53
N SER A 46 15.26 -0.79 7.32
CA SER A 46 16.56 -0.57 7.93
C SER A 46 16.42 -0.05 9.35
N ILE A 47 17.25 -0.51 10.27
CA ILE A 47 17.38 0.04 11.65
C ILE A 47 18.32 1.25 11.70
N ASP A 48 19.05 1.52 10.60
CA ASP A 48 19.98 2.65 10.51
C ASP A 48 19.16 3.95 10.30
N SER A 49 19.17 4.81 11.35
CA SER A 49 18.46 6.08 11.32
C SER A 49 19.09 7.13 10.40
N GLU A 50 20.36 6.98 10.04
CA GLU A 50 21.05 7.88 9.12
C GLU A 50 20.78 7.51 7.66
N ASN A 51 20.40 6.24 7.40
CA ASN A 51 20.05 5.72 6.09
C ASN A 51 18.70 4.98 6.15
N PRO A 52 17.59 5.66 6.44
CA PRO A 52 16.31 5.02 6.65
C PRO A 52 15.75 4.45 5.35
N LEU A 53 15.44 3.15 5.36
CA LEU A 53 14.81 2.44 4.25
C LEU A 53 13.39 2.04 4.61
N MET A 54 12.48 2.19 3.64
CA MET A 54 11.12 1.70 3.72
C MET A 54 10.90 0.59 2.71
N LEU A 55 10.09 -0.40 3.09
CA LEU A 55 9.61 -1.47 2.22
C LEU A 55 8.12 -1.34 2.03
N ILE A 56 7.66 -1.37 0.77
CA ILE A 56 6.24 -1.43 0.43
C ILE A 56 5.95 -2.62 -0.49
N GLY A 57 4.75 -3.22 -0.35
CA GLY A 57 4.24 -4.26 -1.24
C GLY A 57 2.98 -3.78 -1.96
N ILE A 58 3.04 -3.65 -3.29
CA ILE A 58 1.92 -3.18 -4.14
C ILE A 58 1.68 -4.18 -5.26
N ALA A 59 0.42 -4.50 -5.55
CA ALA A 59 0.11 -5.38 -6.66
C ALA A 59 0.47 -4.74 -8.02
N PRO A 60 1.03 -5.52 -8.96
CA PRO A 60 1.48 -5.00 -10.25
C PRO A 60 0.35 -4.45 -11.12
N ASN A 61 -0.89 -4.91 -10.91
CA ASN A 61 -2.08 -4.42 -11.61
C ASN A 61 -2.56 -3.03 -11.12
N HIS A 62 -2.03 -2.50 -10.02
CA HIS A 62 -2.43 -1.19 -9.54
C HIS A 62 -1.76 -0.07 -10.32
N HIS A 63 -2.54 0.95 -10.72
CA HIS A 63 -2.04 2.12 -11.43
C HIS A 63 -0.84 2.80 -10.74
N THR A 64 -0.86 2.88 -9.42
CA THR A 64 0.23 3.48 -8.66
C THR A 64 1.55 2.71 -8.84
N SER A 65 1.51 1.37 -9.00
CA SER A 65 2.70 0.56 -9.29
C SER A 65 3.35 0.96 -10.62
N GLU A 66 2.56 1.18 -11.67
CA GLU A 66 3.07 1.65 -12.98
C GLU A 66 3.73 3.03 -12.86
N ILE A 67 3.11 3.96 -12.10
CA ILE A 67 3.68 5.29 -11.90
C ILE A 67 5.00 5.21 -11.11
N ILE A 68 5.09 4.34 -10.08
CA ILE A 68 6.34 4.11 -9.33
C ILE A 68 7.41 3.52 -10.25
N ASP A 69 7.08 2.53 -11.07
CA ASP A 69 8.01 1.91 -12.02
C ASP A 69 8.58 2.93 -13.01
N HIS A 70 7.77 3.90 -13.42
CA HIS A 70 8.19 4.95 -14.34
C HIS A 70 9.00 6.07 -13.64
N SER A 71 8.60 6.49 -12.44
CA SER A 71 9.22 7.61 -11.74
C SER A 71 10.46 7.22 -10.93
N GLY A 72 10.56 5.94 -10.52
CA GLY A 72 11.55 5.47 -9.55
C GLY A 72 11.34 6.03 -8.14
N ARG A 73 10.13 6.51 -7.81
CA ARG A 73 9.87 7.25 -6.56
C ARG A 73 8.47 6.99 -6.03
N PHE A 74 8.32 7.10 -4.71
CA PHE A 74 7.01 7.10 -4.04
C PHE A 74 7.03 7.98 -2.80
N ALA A 75 5.86 8.34 -2.31
CA ALA A 75 5.69 8.96 -1.01
C ALA A 75 4.71 8.16 -0.15
N LEU A 76 4.98 8.12 1.14
CA LEU A 76 4.18 7.45 2.16
C LEU A 76 3.50 8.51 3.03
N HIS A 77 2.23 8.32 3.32
CA HIS A 77 1.48 9.23 4.20
C HIS A 77 0.78 8.38 5.26
N LEU A 78 1.25 8.50 6.50
CA LEU A 78 0.59 7.88 7.64
C LEU A 78 -0.70 8.66 7.93
N LEU A 79 -1.85 8.02 7.88
CA LEU A 79 -3.12 8.68 8.13
C LEU A 79 -3.40 8.83 9.63
N CYS A 80 -4.06 9.94 10.00
CA CYS A 80 -4.62 10.15 11.32
C CYS A 80 -5.91 9.34 11.49
N LYS A 81 -6.23 9.00 12.74
CA LYS A 81 -7.44 8.24 13.12
C LYS A 81 -8.74 8.87 12.58
N THR A 82 -8.80 10.17 12.44
CA THR A 82 -9.96 10.93 11.93
C THR A 82 -10.12 10.85 10.41
N GLN A 83 -9.14 10.31 9.66
CA GLN A 83 -9.08 10.37 8.20
C GLN A 83 -9.69 9.15 7.49
N ILE A 84 -10.78 8.56 8.02
CA ILE A 84 -11.48 7.41 7.43
C ILE A 84 -11.97 7.72 6.01
N ALA A 85 -12.49 8.91 5.76
CA ALA A 85 -12.97 9.31 4.43
C ALA A 85 -11.81 9.39 3.41
N THR A 86 -10.66 9.93 3.80
CA THR A 86 -9.44 9.95 2.97
C THR A 86 -8.96 8.52 2.70
N ALA A 87 -8.92 7.68 3.73
CA ALA A 87 -8.55 6.26 3.59
C ALA A 87 -9.47 5.54 2.58
N PHE A 88 -10.79 5.71 2.71
CA PHE A 88 -11.75 5.11 1.77
C PHE A 88 -11.57 5.65 0.35
N ASN A 89 -11.32 6.95 0.18
CA ASN A 89 -11.06 7.53 -1.14
C ASN A 89 -9.87 6.86 -1.85
N PHE A 90 -8.78 6.57 -1.14
CA PHE A 90 -7.62 5.90 -1.73
C PHE A 90 -7.76 4.37 -1.82
N ALA A 91 -8.60 3.76 -1.01
CA ALA A 91 -8.91 2.33 -1.08
C ALA A 91 -9.82 1.96 -2.25
N ASN A 92 -10.76 2.84 -2.62
CA ASN A 92 -11.83 2.56 -3.57
C ASN A 92 -11.40 2.81 -5.01
N GLY A 93 -11.55 1.80 -5.87
CA GLY A 93 -11.38 1.87 -7.31
C GLY A 93 -9.96 2.21 -7.79
N SER A 94 -9.82 2.39 -9.10
CA SER A 94 -8.53 2.66 -9.77
C SER A 94 -8.31 4.15 -10.05
N GLY A 95 -7.06 4.59 -9.95
CA GLY A 95 -6.62 5.91 -10.42
C GLY A 95 -6.65 6.05 -11.95
N ARG A 96 -6.85 4.96 -12.71
CA ARG A 96 -7.10 5.00 -14.16
C ARG A 96 -8.49 5.50 -14.48
N ASP A 97 -9.47 5.22 -13.60
CA ASP A 97 -10.89 5.47 -13.86
C ASP A 97 -11.37 6.80 -13.27
N ARG A 98 -10.67 7.29 -12.26
CA ARG A 98 -11.01 8.54 -11.59
C ARG A 98 -9.80 9.24 -10.98
N ASP A 99 -9.84 10.54 -10.87
CA ASP A 99 -8.83 11.31 -10.13
C ASP A 99 -9.10 11.19 -8.61
N LYS A 100 -8.29 10.37 -7.93
CA LYS A 100 -8.36 10.21 -6.47
C LYS A 100 -7.90 11.46 -5.70
N PHE A 101 -7.26 12.40 -6.38
CA PHE A 101 -6.72 13.63 -5.77
C PHE A 101 -7.64 14.84 -5.92
N ALA A 102 -8.78 14.72 -6.62
CA ALA A 102 -9.67 15.86 -6.93
C ALA A 102 -10.14 16.64 -5.70
N SER A 103 -10.29 15.97 -4.54
CA SER A 103 -10.71 16.59 -3.28
C SER A 103 -9.60 16.59 -2.21
N ILE A 104 -8.37 16.30 -2.59
CA ILE A 104 -7.25 16.18 -1.66
C ILE A 104 -6.36 17.41 -1.74
N LEU A 105 -6.13 18.03 -0.59
CA LEU A 105 -5.17 19.13 -0.49
C LEU A 105 -3.74 18.59 -0.54
N LEU A 106 -2.99 19.06 -1.52
CA LEU A 106 -1.58 18.71 -1.68
C LEU A 106 -0.69 19.84 -1.17
N MET A 107 0.53 19.48 -0.77
CA MET A 107 1.57 20.43 -0.41
C MET A 107 2.26 20.95 -1.67
N ASP A 108 2.63 22.24 -1.65
CA ASP A 108 3.39 22.86 -2.72
C ASP A 108 4.90 22.56 -2.60
N GLY A 109 5.63 22.69 -3.70
CA GLY A 109 7.10 22.59 -3.70
C GLY A 109 7.68 21.19 -3.79
N HIS A 110 6.86 20.14 -3.91
CA HIS A 110 7.33 18.76 -4.00
C HIS A 110 7.42 18.21 -5.44
N GLY A 111 7.33 19.10 -6.45
CA GLY A 111 7.43 18.74 -7.87
C GLY A 111 6.27 17.84 -8.32
N GLU A 112 6.58 16.79 -9.05
CA GLU A 112 5.57 15.84 -9.55
C GLU A 112 5.02 14.90 -8.46
N HIS A 113 5.63 14.88 -7.25
CA HIS A 113 5.22 13.97 -6.17
C HIS A 113 4.03 14.54 -5.40
N PRO A 114 2.86 13.87 -5.43
CA PRO A 114 1.71 14.30 -4.64
C PRO A 114 1.97 14.04 -3.15
N ILE A 115 2.23 15.09 -2.38
CA ILE A 115 2.32 15.01 -0.91
C ILE A 115 1.02 15.53 -0.31
N LEU A 116 0.35 14.68 0.47
CA LEU A 116 -0.89 15.05 1.15
C LEU A 116 -0.60 16.06 2.26
N ARG A 117 -1.29 17.20 2.24
CA ARG A 117 -1.17 18.21 3.30
C ARG A 117 -1.74 17.72 4.62
N GLU A 118 -2.84 16.99 4.56
CA GLU A 118 -3.51 16.42 5.72
C GLU A 118 -3.13 14.95 5.89
N CYS A 119 -2.20 14.68 6.79
CA CYS A 119 -1.79 13.35 7.25
C CYS A 119 -1.06 13.51 8.59
N HIS A 120 -0.82 12.42 9.30
CA HIS A 120 0.02 12.44 10.51
C HIS A 120 1.46 12.84 10.15
N SER A 121 2.05 12.10 9.24
CA SER A 121 3.41 12.32 8.73
C SER A 121 3.54 11.78 7.31
N TRP A 122 4.57 12.25 6.60
CA TRP A 122 4.88 11.80 5.26
C TRP A 122 6.38 11.54 5.09
N LEU A 123 6.71 10.60 4.21
CA LEU A 123 8.08 10.23 3.84
C LEU A 123 8.18 10.20 2.31
N LYS A 124 9.14 10.90 1.72
CA LYS A 124 9.49 10.75 0.29
C LYS A 124 10.59 9.72 0.15
N CYS A 125 10.46 8.84 -0.83
CA CYS A 125 11.38 7.74 -1.03
C CYS A 125 11.81 7.64 -2.49
N ASP A 126 13.11 7.50 -2.72
CA ASP A 126 13.68 7.08 -3.99
C ASP A 126 13.84 5.55 -3.99
N VAL A 127 13.33 4.88 -5.03
CA VAL A 127 13.41 3.42 -5.14
C VAL A 127 14.86 2.99 -5.34
N THR A 128 15.37 2.17 -4.44
CA THR A 128 16.73 1.60 -4.51
C THR A 128 16.75 0.21 -5.12
N SER A 129 15.68 -0.56 -4.90
CA SER A 129 15.53 -1.91 -5.46
C SER A 129 14.05 -2.31 -5.54
N ARG A 130 13.78 -3.28 -6.41
CA ARG A 130 12.45 -3.85 -6.62
C ARG A 130 12.54 -5.36 -6.80
N LEU A 131 11.58 -6.07 -6.22
CA LEU A 131 11.38 -7.50 -6.42
C LEU A 131 9.92 -7.77 -6.79
N LEU A 132 9.69 -8.39 -7.94
CA LEU A 132 8.38 -8.90 -8.31
C LEU A 132 8.28 -10.37 -7.86
N THR A 133 7.23 -10.68 -7.08
CA THR A 133 6.95 -12.03 -6.56
C THR A 133 5.59 -12.56 -7.06
N GLY A 134 5.29 -12.34 -8.34
CA GLY A 134 4.02 -12.73 -8.93
C GLY A 134 2.93 -11.72 -8.63
N ASP A 135 2.27 -11.81 -7.49
CA ASP A 135 1.15 -10.94 -7.11
C ASP A 135 1.56 -9.61 -6.46
N ARG A 136 2.87 -9.41 -6.17
CA ARG A 136 3.38 -8.17 -5.53
C ARG A 136 4.68 -7.69 -6.16
N ASN A 137 4.73 -6.37 -6.36
CA ASN A 137 5.96 -5.61 -6.47
C ASN A 137 6.35 -5.14 -5.07
N TYR A 138 7.47 -5.62 -4.57
CA TYR A 138 8.11 -5.09 -3.37
C TYR A 138 9.13 -4.04 -3.76
N TYR A 139 9.00 -2.83 -3.21
CA TYR A 139 9.91 -1.73 -3.45
C TYR A 139 10.63 -1.38 -2.16
N TRP A 140 11.96 -1.34 -2.22
CA TRP A 140 12.79 -0.71 -1.19
C TRP A 140 13.05 0.73 -1.59
N GLY A 141 12.74 1.67 -0.72
CA GLY A 141 12.91 3.10 -0.95
C GLY A 141 13.75 3.75 0.12
N GLN A 142 14.81 4.44 -0.31
CA GLN A 142 15.59 5.32 0.55
C GLN A 142 14.76 6.55 0.87
N VAL A 143 14.56 6.85 2.16
CA VAL A 143 13.90 8.09 2.57
C VAL A 143 14.82 9.28 2.29
N THR A 144 14.33 10.24 1.51
CA THR A 144 15.08 11.43 1.08
C THR A 144 14.53 12.73 1.66
N ASP A 145 13.28 12.71 2.13
CA ASP A 145 12.64 13.87 2.74
C ASP A 145 11.46 13.39 3.62
N ALA A 146 11.14 14.13 4.68
CA ALA A 146 10.08 13.75 5.61
C ALA A 146 9.47 14.96 6.32
N GLY A 147 8.22 14.83 6.76
CA GLY A 147 7.58 15.83 7.60
C GLY A 147 6.47 15.25 8.46
N GLN A 148 6.20 15.95 9.55
CA GLN A 148 5.10 15.63 10.47
C GLN A 148 4.12 16.79 10.51
N ASN A 149 2.85 16.50 10.22
CA ASN A 149 1.79 17.52 10.09
C ASN A 149 0.79 17.46 11.25
N SER A 150 0.75 16.35 12.02
CA SER A 150 -0.18 16.15 13.13
C SER A 150 0.45 15.38 14.28
N SER A 151 -0.14 15.52 15.46
CA SER A 151 0.17 14.72 16.67
C SER A 151 -0.98 13.75 17.02
N GLU A 152 -2.02 13.64 16.19
CA GLU A 152 -3.08 12.68 16.38
C GLU A 152 -2.56 11.24 16.26
N SER A 153 -3.26 10.29 16.91
CA SER A 153 -2.92 8.88 16.77
C SER A 153 -3.08 8.42 15.33
N PRO A 154 -2.19 7.55 14.81
CA PRO A 154 -2.33 6.94 13.51
C PRO A 154 -3.60 6.09 13.39
N LEU A 155 -4.18 6.07 12.19
CA LEU A 155 -5.30 5.20 11.85
C LEU A 155 -4.83 3.75 11.72
N LEU A 156 -5.52 2.83 12.40
CA LEU A 156 -5.32 1.39 12.24
C LEU A 156 -6.33 0.80 11.25
N ASP A 157 -5.95 -0.30 10.58
CA ASP A 157 -6.82 -0.97 9.61
C ASP A 157 -8.11 -1.50 10.24
N SER A 158 -8.06 -1.98 11.49
CA SER A 158 -9.25 -2.38 12.26
C SER A 158 -10.20 -1.20 12.52
N GLU A 159 -9.65 -0.01 12.80
CA GLU A 159 -10.42 1.21 13.01
C GLU A 159 -11.00 1.73 11.69
N PHE A 160 -10.23 1.66 10.60
CA PHE A 160 -10.69 2.00 9.26
C PHE A 160 -11.89 1.14 8.87
N ILE A 161 -11.79 -0.19 9.00
CA ILE A 161 -12.88 -1.12 8.66
C ILE A 161 -14.10 -0.88 9.55
N SER A 162 -13.94 -0.67 10.86
CA SER A 162 -15.06 -0.41 11.76
C SER A 162 -15.72 0.97 11.56
N GLY A 163 -14.99 1.91 10.99
CA GLY A 163 -15.49 3.25 10.66
C GLY A 163 -16.16 3.37 9.30
N CYS A 164 -16.05 2.34 8.44
CA CYS A 164 -16.74 2.30 7.15
C CYS A 164 -18.22 1.91 7.31
N ASP A 165 -19.08 2.55 6.54
CA ASP A 165 -20.49 2.15 6.46
C ASP A 165 -20.68 0.82 5.67
N PRO A 166 -21.88 0.18 5.74
CA PRO A 166 -22.13 -1.08 5.03
C PRO A 166 -21.93 -1.02 3.52
N THR A 167 -22.19 0.12 2.88
CA THR A 167 -22.01 0.31 1.43
C THR A 167 -20.53 0.35 1.09
N GLN A 168 -19.76 1.10 1.87
CA GLN A 168 -18.29 1.17 1.74
C GLN A 168 -17.65 -0.21 1.93
N LEU A 169 -18.05 -0.95 2.95
CA LEU A 169 -17.55 -2.31 3.19
C LEU A 169 -17.89 -3.27 2.05
N LYS A 170 -19.06 -3.13 1.42
CA LYS A 170 -19.42 -3.93 0.24
C LYS A 170 -18.50 -3.66 -0.93
N VAL A 171 -18.19 -2.38 -1.18
CA VAL A 171 -17.24 -1.97 -2.25
C VAL A 171 -15.86 -2.54 -1.99
N LEU A 172 -15.29 -2.32 -0.78
CA LEU A 172 -13.96 -2.82 -0.44
C LEU A 172 -13.83 -4.35 -0.56
N ARG A 173 -14.90 -5.09 -0.22
CA ARG A 173 -14.92 -6.55 -0.39
C ARG A 173 -14.94 -6.96 -1.85
N ALA A 174 -15.71 -6.26 -2.69
CA ALA A 174 -15.79 -6.52 -4.12
C ALA A 174 -14.44 -6.24 -4.80
N ASP A 175 -13.80 -5.11 -4.51
CA ASP A 175 -12.49 -4.74 -5.03
C ASP A 175 -11.42 -5.77 -4.61
N ARG A 176 -11.41 -6.15 -3.32
CA ARG A 176 -10.49 -7.20 -2.83
C ARG A 176 -10.70 -8.54 -3.54
N PHE A 177 -11.95 -8.93 -3.77
CA PHE A 177 -12.24 -10.19 -4.47
C PHE A 177 -11.74 -10.14 -5.92
N ALA A 178 -12.03 -9.05 -6.63
CA ALA A 178 -11.55 -8.84 -8.00
C ALA A 178 -10.01 -8.85 -8.08
N ASP A 179 -9.32 -8.20 -7.13
CA ASP A 179 -7.86 -8.22 -7.04
C ASP A 179 -7.32 -9.64 -6.83
N VAL A 180 -7.92 -10.45 -5.95
CA VAL A 180 -7.50 -11.84 -5.72
C VAL A 180 -7.62 -12.67 -7.00
N GLU A 181 -8.72 -12.54 -7.75
CA GLU A 181 -8.91 -13.26 -9.01
C GLU A 181 -7.87 -12.87 -10.07
N LEU A 182 -7.49 -11.59 -10.15
CA LEU A 182 -6.45 -11.11 -11.07
C LEU A 182 -5.04 -11.56 -10.63
N GLN A 183 -4.77 -11.61 -9.35
CA GLN A 183 -3.43 -11.82 -8.80
C GLN A 183 -3.08 -13.30 -8.64
N ARG A 184 -4.06 -14.17 -8.39
CA ARG A 184 -3.85 -15.61 -8.19
C ARG A 184 -3.06 -16.27 -9.32
N PRO A 185 -3.42 -16.12 -10.63
CA PRO A 185 -2.66 -16.73 -11.71
C PRO A 185 -1.23 -16.18 -11.84
N LEU A 186 -1.00 -14.92 -11.48
CA LEU A 186 0.34 -14.32 -11.47
C LEU A 186 1.22 -14.98 -10.40
N ASN A 187 0.66 -15.22 -9.22
CA ASN A 187 1.36 -15.89 -8.14
C ASN A 187 1.63 -17.37 -8.47
N GLU A 188 0.65 -18.08 -9.03
CA GLU A 188 0.81 -19.46 -9.48
C GLU A 188 1.91 -19.60 -10.54
N ALA A 189 1.91 -18.71 -11.54
CA ALA A 189 2.94 -18.69 -12.59
C ALA A 189 4.34 -18.40 -12.01
N PHE A 190 4.45 -17.45 -11.08
CA PHE A 190 5.71 -17.14 -10.42
C PHE A 190 6.23 -18.32 -9.59
N GLN A 191 5.37 -19.01 -8.84
CA GLN A 191 5.75 -20.19 -8.05
C GLN A 191 6.18 -21.37 -8.93
N ALA A 192 5.57 -21.52 -10.11
CA ALA A 192 5.93 -22.59 -11.07
C ALA A 192 7.30 -22.37 -11.70
N ASP A 193 7.71 -21.13 -11.92
CA ASP A 193 8.97 -20.75 -12.58
C ASP A 193 9.80 -19.81 -11.68
N LEU A 194 10.04 -20.25 -10.44
CA LEU A 194 10.82 -19.49 -9.47
C LEU A 194 12.29 -19.38 -9.93
N PRO A 195 12.85 -18.16 -10.05
CA PRO A 195 14.26 -17.96 -10.38
C PRO A 195 15.20 -18.68 -9.42
N ASP A 196 16.30 -19.23 -9.92
CA ASP A 196 17.24 -20.04 -9.10
C ASP A 196 17.79 -19.27 -7.89
N TRP A 197 18.01 -17.97 -8.02
CA TRP A 197 18.50 -17.13 -6.93
C TRP A 197 17.45 -16.84 -5.83
N LEU A 198 16.17 -17.17 -6.05
CA LEU A 198 15.09 -17.12 -5.07
C LEU A 198 14.75 -18.49 -4.48
N ARG A 199 15.33 -19.56 -5.00
CA ARG A 199 15.12 -20.90 -4.43
C ARG A 199 15.93 -21.04 -3.14
N PRO A 200 15.36 -21.65 -2.08
CA PRO A 200 16.07 -21.90 -0.83
C PRO A 200 17.25 -22.86 -1.00
#